data_ef652a51ff1c0676bcb6c7dedf99219c
#
_entry.id   ef652a51ff1c0676bcb6c7dedf99219c
#
_cell.length_a   1.000
_cell.length_b   1.000
_cell.length_c   1.000
_cell.angle_alpha   90.00
_cell.angle_beta   90.00
_cell.angle_gamma   90.00
#
_symmetry.space_group_name_H-M   'P 1'
#
loop_
_entity.id
_entity.type
_entity.pdbx_description
1 polymer ?
#
loop_
_entity_poly.entity_id
_entity_poly.type
_entity_poly.pdbx_seq_one_letter_code
_entity_poly.pdbx_strand_id
1 'polypeptide(L)' 'MDSEKIEIRHVMEHYEAFVNGRFVLSGDTLNEVIEELRKMGYVV' A
#
# COMPACT_ATOMS: atom_id res chain seq x y z
N MET A 1 0.94 -12.95 16.15
CA MET A 1 0.58 -13.08 15.48
C MET A 1 0.74 -12.44 14.32
N ASP A 2 0.36 -12.50 13.45
CA ASP A 2 0.77 -12.14 12.33
C ASP A 2 0.03 -11.06 11.77
N SER A 3 0.11 -9.90 12.31
CA SER A 3 -0.49 -8.79 11.73
C SER A 3 0.41 -8.28 10.66
N GLU A 4 -0.12 -8.01 9.51
CA GLU A 4 0.65 -7.44 8.42
C GLU A 4 0.87 -5.98 8.67
N LYS A 5 2.09 -5.53 8.47
CA LYS A 5 2.40 -4.13 8.64
C LYS A 5 2.33 -3.46 7.28
N ILE A 6 1.34 -2.62 7.08
CA ILE A 6 1.13 -1.95 5.81
C ILE A 6 1.63 -0.53 5.93
N GLU A 7 2.52 -0.14 5.03
CA GLU A 7 3.05 1.21 4.99
C GLU A 7 2.79 1.81 3.63
N ILE A 8 2.39 3.07 3.59
CA ILE A 8 2.21 3.78 2.35
C ILE A 8 3.11 4.99 2.40
N ARG A 9 3.94 5.15 1.39
CA ARG A 9 4.89 6.24 1.33
C ARG A 9 4.57 7.16 0.17
N HIS A 10 4.70 8.45 0.41
CA HIS A 10 4.52 9.44 -0.63
C HIS A 10 5.89 9.73 -1.22
N VAL A 11 6.10 9.33 -2.47
CA VAL A 11 7.40 9.46 -3.10
C VAL A 11 7.23 10.32 -4.34
N MET A 12 7.76 11.52 -4.29
CA MET A 12 7.64 12.47 -5.40
C MET A 12 6.19 12.71 -5.75
N GLU A 13 5.75 12.25 -6.90
CA GLU A 13 4.39 12.52 -7.33
C GLU A 13 3.52 11.28 -7.30
N HIS A 14 3.92 10.28 -6.56
CA HIS A 14 3.11 9.06 -6.49
C HIS A 14 3.21 8.46 -5.10
N TYR A 15 2.45 7.39 -4.88
CA TYR A 15 2.46 6.71 -3.59
C TYR A 15 2.86 5.26 -3.81
N GLU A 16 3.56 4.71 -2.84
CA GLU A 16 4.01 3.32 -2.90
C GLU A 16 3.55 2.60 -1.66
N ALA A 17 3.09 1.37 -1.81
CA ALA A 17 2.63 0.58 -0.70
C ALA A 17 3.59 -0.57 -0.43
N PHE A 18 3.86 -0.78 0.84
CA PHE A 18 4.75 -1.85 1.29
C PHE A 18 4.01 -2.68 2.33
N VAL A 19 4.18 -3.97 2.26
CA VAL A 19 3.61 -4.86 3.25
C VAL A 19 4.77 -5.66 3.85
N ASN A 20 4.94 -5.52 5.15
CA ASN A 20 6.02 -6.18 5.89
C ASN A 20 7.38 -5.83 5.29
N GLY A 21 7.52 -4.59 4.84
CA GLY A 21 8.79 -4.12 4.30
C GLY A 21 9.01 -4.43 2.83
N ARG A 22 8.04 -5.06 2.16
CA ARG A 22 8.21 -5.40 0.77
C ARG A 22 7.31 -4.56 -0.10
N PHE A 23 7.85 -4.07 -1.19
CA PHE A 23 7.07 -3.27 -2.14
C PHE A 23 5.97 -4.14 -2.75
N VAL A 24 4.75 -3.62 -2.79
CA VAL A 24 3.61 -4.34 -3.32
C VAL A 24 3.05 -3.66 -4.56
N LEU A 25 2.76 -2.37 -4.46
CA LEU A 25 2.19 -1.66 -5.58
C LEU A 25 2.39 -0.17 -5.44
N SER A 26 2.11 0.57 -6.49
CA SER A 26 2.16 2.02 -6.45
C SER A 26 0.96 2.59 -7.19
N GLY A 27 0.68 3.85 -6.97
CA GLY A 27 -0.41 4.53 -7.64
C GLY A 27 -0.20 6.03 -7.58
N ASP A 28 -0.97 6.75 -8.41
CA ASP A 28 -0.82 8.19 -8.48
C ASP A 28 -1.45 8.90 -7.29
N THR A 29 -2.45 8.31 -6.68
CA THR A 29 -3.11 8.91 -5.53
C THR A 29 -3.18 7.91 -4.39
N LEU A 30 -3.32 8.43 -3.18
CA LEU A 30 -3.46 7.59 -2.01
C LEU A 30 -4.68 6.70 -2.12
N ASN A 31 -5.77 7.26 -2.64
CA ASN A 31 -7.00 6.51 -2.78
C ASN A 31 -6.83 5.29 -3.68
N GLU A 32 -6.10 5.45 -4.77
CA GLU A 32 -5.86 4.34 -5.68
C GLU A 32 -5.08 3.23 -4.99
N VAL A 33 -4.08 3.61 -4.22
CA VAL A 33 -3.25 2.63 -3.54
C VAL A 33 -4.09 1.86 -2.52
N ILE A 34 -4.91 2.58 -1.77
CA ILE A 34 -5.75 1.96 -0.75
C ILE A 34 -6.74 1.00 -1.39
N GLU A 35 -7.37 1.41 -2.47
CA GLU A 35 -8.34 0.56 -3.13
C GLU A 35 -7.72 -0.70 -3.69
N GLU A 36 -6.53 -0.58 -4.25
CA GLU A 36 -5.85 -1.74 -4.80
C GLU A 36 -5.44 -2.70 -3.69
N LEU A 37 -5.00 -2.17 -2.56
CA LEU A 37 -4.66 -3.02 -1.43
C LEU A 37 -5.88 -3.79 -0.95
N ARG A 38 -7.03 -3.13 -0.92
CA ARG A 38 -8.26 -3.81 -0.50
C ARG A 38 -8.65 -4.90 -1.48
N LYS A 39 -8.46 -4.67 -2.77
CA LYS A 39 -8.76 -5.69 -3.76
C LYS A 39 -7.86 -6.90 -3.60
N MET A 40 -6.67 -6.69 -3.11
CA MET A 40 -5.74 -7.79 -2.88
C MET A 40 -6.04 -8.53 -1.57
N GLY A 41 -6.97 -8.02 -0.79
CA GLY A 41 -7.33 -8.68 0.45
C GLY A 41 -6.73 -8.10 1.71
N TYR A 42 -5.99 -7.02 1.60
CA TYR A 42 -5.40 -6.41 2.79
C TYR A 42 -6.44 -5.53 3.50
N VAL A 43 -6.34 -5.48 4.80
CA VAL A 43 -7.24 -4.66 5.60
C VAL A 43 -6.58 -3.31 5.77
N VAL A 44 -7.10 -2.32 5.07
CA VAL A 44 -6.52 -0.99 5.10
C VAL A 44 -7.59 0.02 5.41
#